data_39fbbaf943d83f071cbe055c5707537c
#
_entry.id   39fbbaf943d83f071cbe055c5707537c
#
_cell.length_a   1.000
_cell.length_b   1.000
_cell.length_c   1.000
_cell.angle_alpha   90.00
_cell.angle_beta   90.00
_cell.angle_gamma   90.00
#
_symmetry.space_group_name_H-M   'P 1'
#
loop_
_entity.id
_entity.type
_entity.pdbx_description
1 polymer ?
#
loop_
_entity_poly.entity_id
_entity_poly.type
_entity_poly.pdbx_seq_one_letter_code
_entity_poly.pdbx_strand_id
1 'polypeptide(L)'
;MNCNTQNAKIASITEKTLIVGIDVGSETHYARAFDWRNYEYTRKPLEFSNTEAGFQTFKAWMEDIAAKHGKTAVIPGMEPTGHYWFALGKFLQDTGMKPVHVNPHHVKKSKEL
;
A
#
# COMPACT_ATOMS: atom_id res chain seq x y z
N MET A 1 -7.94 13.62 -19.00
CA MET A 1 -8.09 14.54 -17.89
C MET A 1 -7.66 13.92 -16.61
N ASN A 2 -6.53 14.43 -16.12
CA ASN A 2 -5.87 13.83 -14.96
C ASN A 2 -6.67 14.00 -13.67
N CYS A 3 -7.37 15.13 -13.54
CA CYS A 3 -8.19 15.38 -12.36
C CYS A 3 -9.31 14.37 -12.19
N ASN A 4 -9.95 14.01 -13.29
CA ASN A 4 -11.04 13.05 -13.23
C ASN A 4 -10.54 11.65 -12.83
N THR A 5 -9.36 11.28 -13.29
CA THR A 5 -8.78 9.98 -12.94
C THR A 5 -8.45 9.93 -11.46
N GLN A 6 -7.85 11.00 -10.93
CA GLN A 6 -7.52 11.05 -9.50
C GLN A 6 -8.78 11.06 -8.64
N ASN A 7 -9.78 11.83 -9.04
CA ASN A 7 -11.04 11.88 -8.31
C ASN A 7 -11.74 10.53 -8.32
N ALA A 8 -11.68 9.81 -9.44
CA ALA A 8 -12.25 8.48 -9.51
C ALA A 8 -11.55 7.51 -8.57
N LYS A 9 -10.22 7.59 -8.45
CA LYS A 9 -9.47 6.75 -7.52
C LYS A 9 -9.81 7.07 -6.08
N ILE A 10 -9.90 8.34 -5.73
CA ILE A 10 -10.27 8.77 -4.38
C ILE A 10 -11.70 8.34 -4.07
N ALA A 11 -12.61 8.51 -5.02
CA ALA A 11 -14.00 8.14 -4.84
C ALA A 11 -14.20 6.63 -4.68
N SER A 12 -13.24 5.82 -5.17
CA SER A 12 -13.34 4.37 -5.05
C SER A 12 -12.93 3.84 -3.67
N ILE A 13 -12.37 4.70 -2.82
CA ILE A 13 -12.00 4.31 -1.46
C ILE A 13 -13.24 4.33 -0.58
N THR A 14 -13.60 3.17 -0.04
CA THR A 14 -14.78 3.01 0.78
C THR A 14 -14.42 2.31 2.08
N GLU A 15 -15.40 2.07 2.94
CA GLU A 15 -15.22 1.32 4.18
C GLU A 15 -14.73 -0.10 3.93
N LYS A 16 -14.88 -0.60 2.71
CA LYS A 16 -14.42 -1.94 2.33
C LYS A 16 -13.05 -1.94 1.67
N THR A 17 -12.36 -0.82 1.71
CA THR A 17 -11.02 -0.68 1.14
C THR A 17 -9.97 -0.76 2.23
N LEU A 18 -9.00 -1.64 2.05
CA LEU A 18 -7.81 -1.69 2.88
C LEU A 18 -6.72 -0.85 2.22
N ILE A 19 -6.18 0.10 2.95
CA ILE A 19 -5.10 0.94 2.46
C ILE A 19 -3.81 0.43 3.08
N VAL A 20 -2.81 0.18 2.24
CA VAL A 20 -1.52 -0.34 2.69
C VAL A 20 -0.44 0.66 2.30
N GLY A 21 0.22 1.23 3.31
CA GLY A 21 1.36 2.11 3.08
C GLY A 21 2.65 1.33 3.13
N ILE A 22 3.49 1.50 2.14
CA ILE A 22 4.75 0.75 2.03
C ILE A 22 5.93 1.73 2.03
N ASP A 23 6.85 1.50 2.96
CA ASP A 23 8.12 2.20 3.01
C ASP A 23 9.14 1.30 2.31
N VAL A 24 9.61 1.74 1.15
CA VAL A 24 10.46 0.94 0.27
C VAL A 24 11.93 1.09 0.65
N GLY A 25 12.60 -0.02 0.86
CA GLY A 25 14.03 -0.05 1.11
C GLY A 25 14.77 -0.90 0.07
N SER A 26 16.08 -0.88 0.10
CA SER A 26 16.89 -1.63 -0.86
C SER A 26 16.80 -3.14 -0.65
N GLU A 27 16.83 -3.59 0.57
CA GLU A 27 16.79 -5.01 0.90
C GLU A 27 15.52 -5.41 1.63
N THR A 28 14.93 -4.47 2.35
CA THR A 28 13.77 -4.73 3.21
C THR A 28 12.77 -3.63 3.06
N HIS A 29 11.50 -4.01 2.97
CA HIS A 29 10.37 -3.08 2.93
C HIS A 29 9.57 -3.18 4.22
N TYR A 30 8.84 -2.11 4.55
CA TYR A 30 7.95 -2.07 5.71
C TYR A 30 6.56 -1.67 5.28
N ALA A 31 5.54 -2.35 5.79
CA ALA A 31 4.16 -2.08 5.40
C ALA A 31 3.29 -1.88 6.63
N ARG A 32 2.34 -0.95 6.52
CA ARG A 32 1.31 -0.70 7.52
C ARG A 32 -0.05 -0.71 6.84
N ALA A 33 -1.07 -1.12 7.57
CA ALA A 33 -2.41 -1.25 7.04
C ALA A 33 -3.38 -0.30 7.76
N PHE A 34 -4.23 0.35 6.97
CA PHE A 34 -5.16 1.37 7.45
C PHE A 34 -6.55 1.16 6.87
N ASP A 35 -7.56 1.68 7.57
CA ASP A 35 -8.89 1.78 6.98
C ASP A 35 -9.02 3.10 6.21
N TRP A 36 -10.20 3.31 5.60
CA TRP A 36 -10.47 4.49 4.79
C TRP A 36 -10.46 5.80 5.60
N ARG A 37 -10.59 5.71 6.91
CA ARG A 37 -10.52 6.87 7.80
C ARG A 37 -9.15 7.05 8.42
N ASN A 38 -8.17 6.34 7.91
CA ASN A 38 -6.79 6.40 8.37
C ASN A 38 -6.56 5.80 9.77
N TYR A 39 -7.46 4.92 10.19
CA TYR A 39 -7.23 4.14 11.39
C TYR A 39 -6.26 3.02 11.07
N GLU A 40 -5.19 2.93 11.84
CA GLU A 40 -4.15 1.93 11.57
C GLU A 40 -4.48 0.62 12.28
N TYR A 41 -4.51 -0.48 11.52
CA TYR A 41 -4.76 -1.81 12.06
C TYR A 41 -3.50 -2.45 12.64
N THR A 42 -2.32 -2.00 12.23
CA THR A 42 -1.06 -2.63 12.61
C THR A 42 -0.41 -1.90 13.78
N ARG A 43 0.05 -2.67 14.77
CA ARG A 43 0.84 -2.09 15.88
C ARG A 43 2.27 -1.88 15.45
N LYS A 44 2.80 -2.82 14.68
CA LYS A 44 4.15 -2.77 14.13
C LYS A 44 4.07 -2.95 12.63
N PRO A 45 4.94 -2.29 11.86
CA PRO A 45 4.96 -2.52 10.43
C PRO A 45 5.38 -3.96 10.14
N LEU A 46 4.85 -4.51 9.07
CA LEU A 46 5.35 -5.78 8.55
C LEU A 46 6.70 -5.52 7.89
N GLU A 47 7.71 -6.27 8.28
CA GLU A 47 9.00 -6.24 7.64
C GLU A 47 9.07 -7.40 6.66
N PHE A 48 9.35 -7.12 5.39
CA PHE A 48 9.48 -8.19 4.39
C PHE A 48 10.62 -7.87 3.44
N SER A 49 11.30 -8.94 3.00
CA SER A 49 12.46 -8.79 2.14
C SER A 49 12.07 -8.40 0.72
N ASN A 50 13.00 -7.74 0.02
CA ASN A 50 12.84 -7.36 -1.39
C ASN A 50 13.14 -8.56 -2.28
N THR A 51 12.41 -9.66 -2.09
CA THR A 51 12.56 -10.93 -2.79
C THR A 51 11.18 -11.54 -3.02
N GLU A 52 11.11 -12.51 -3.92
CA GLU A 52 9.86 -13.22 -4.19
C GLU A 52 9.26 -13.81 -2.91
N ALA A 53 10.10 -14.43 -2.06
CA ALA A 53 9.63 -14.98 -0.80
C ALA A 53 9.05 -13.90 0.11
N GLY A 54 9.70 -12.73 0.18
CA GLY A 54 9.21 -11.60 0.96
C GLY A 54 7.89 -11.08 0.41
N PHE A 55 7.74 -11.02 -0.89
CA PHE A 55 6.51 -10.55 -1.54
C PHE A 55 5.35 -11.50 -1.26
N GLN A 56 5.59 -12.80 -1.23
CA GLN A 56 4.56 -13.78 -0.89
C GLN A 56 4.10 -13.61 0.57
N THR A 57 5.05 -13.36 1.47
CA THR A 57 4.72 -13.05 2.87
C THR A 57 3.86 -11.81 2.96
N PHE A 58 4.20 -10.77 2.21
CA PHE A 58 3.45 -9.52 2.17
C PHE A 58 2.03 -9.74 1.64
N LYS A 59 1.90 -10.49 0.56
CA LYS A 59 0.59 -10.80 -0.03
C LYS A 59 -0.30 -11.54 0.98
N ALA A 60 0.22 -12.57 1.62
CA ALA A 60 -0.53 -13.33 2.62
C ALA A 60 -0.96 -12.44 3.79
N TRP A 61 -0.09 -11.55 4.22
CA TRP A 61 -0.38 -10.60 5.30
C TRP A 61 -1.52 -9.65 4.91
N MET A 62 -1.48 -9.11 3.69
CA MET A 62 -2.56 -8.24 3.21
C MET A 62 -3.88 -8.98 3.13
N GLU A 63 -3.87 -10.19 2.61
CA GLU A 63 -5.07 -11.01 2.48
C GLU A 63 -5.67 -11.35 3.85
N ASP A 64 -4.81 -11.64 4.81
CA ASP A 64 -5.26 -11.97 6.16
C ASP A 64 -5.95 -10.77 6.83
N ILE A 65 -5.34 -9.59 6.73
CA ILE A 65 -5.93 -8.37 7.31
C ILE A 65 -7.24 -8.03 6.59
N ALA A 66 -7.26 -8.13 5.28
CA ALA A 66 -8.46 -7.84 4.51
C ALA A 66 -9.61 -8.76 4.90
N ALA A 67 -9.35 -10.05 5.04
CA ALA A 67 -10.36 -11.01 5.46
C ALA A 67 -10.86 -10.73 6.88
N LYS A 68 -9.93 -10.42 7.78
CA LYS A 68 -10.24 -10.17 9.18
C LYS A 68 -11.15 -8.96 9.36
N HIS A 69 -11.00 -7.95 8.53
CA HIS A 69 -11.76 -6.70 8.64
C HIS A 69 -12.81 -6.53 7.56
N GLY A 70 -13.12 -7.59 6.82
CA GLY A 70 -14.14 -7.56 5.80
C GLY A 70 -13.87 -6.65 4.63
N LYS A 71 -12.61 -6.49 4.28
CA LYS A 71 -12.21 -5.63 3.16
C LYS A 71 -12.26 -6.41 1.86
N THR A 72 -12.82 -5.80 0.82
CA THR A 72 -12.96 -6.43 -0.49
C THR A 72 -12.01 -5.85 -1.53
N ALA A 73 -11.33 -4.75 -1.21
CA ALA A 73 -10.38 -4.11 -2.09
C ALA A 73 -9.14 -3.72 -1.28
N VAL A 74 -7.98 -3.78 -1.93
CA VAL A 74 -6.70 -3.39 -1.32
C VAL A 74 -6.02 -2.39 -2.23
N ILE A 75 -5.59 -1.26 -1.66
CA ILE A 75 -4.85 -0.24 -2.39
C ILE A 75 -3.48 -0.08 -1.74
N PRO A 76 -2.43 -0.63 -2.34
CA PRO A 76 -1.07 -0.42 -1.84
C PRO A 76 -0.53 0.91 -2.35
N GLY A 77 0.04 1.70 -1.44
CA GLY A 77 0.68 2.97 -1.78
C GLY A 77 2.15 2.95 -1.41
N MET A 78 3.00 3.48 -2.26
CA MET A 78 4.43 3.54 -2.01
C MET A 78 5.04 4.80 -2.60
N GLU A 79 6.17 5.23 -2.03
CA GLU A 79 6.94 6.34 -2.58
C GLU A 79 7.91 5.78 -3.62
N PRO A 80 7.89 6.29 -4.86
CA PRO A 80 8.78 5.79 -5.91
C PRO A 80 10.16 6.41 -5.82
N THR A 81 10.87 6.21 -4.73
CA THR A 81 12.23 6.71 -4.57
C THR A 81 13.23 5.69 -5.09
N GLY A 82 14.16 6.15 -5.94
CA GLY A 82 15.14 5.27 -6.55
C GLY A 82 14.48 4.21 -7.43
N HIS A 83 15.05 3.02 -7.47
CA HIS A 83 14.53 1.91 -8.28
C HIS A 83 14.27 0.65 -7.46
N TYR A 84 14.34 0.73 -6.14
CA TYR A 84 14.11 -0.43 -5.27
C TYR A 84 12.66 -0.88 -5.24
N TRP A 85 11.74 -0.04 -5.72
CA TRP A 85 10.32 -0.37 -5.77
C TRP A 85 9.93 -1.19 -7.00
N PHE A 86 10.81 -1.32 -8.00
CA PHE A 86 10.46 -1.93 -9.28
C PHE A 86 10.01 -3.39 -9.14
N ALA A 87 10.77 -4.19 -8.40
CA ALA A 87 10.42 -5.60 -8.24
C ALA A 87 9.10 -5.77 -7.48
N LEU A 88 8.92 -5.01 -6.41
CA LEU A 88 7.67 -5.02 -5.65
C LEU A 88 6.50 -4.53 -6.48
N GLY A 89 6.69 -3.44 -7.23
CA GLY A 89 5.67 -2.88 -8.08
C GLY A 89 5.20 -3.87 -9.14
N LYS A 90 6.14 -4.58 -9.76
CA LYS A 90 5.81 -5.60 -10.74
C LYS A 90 5.04 -6.75 -10.09
N PHE A 91 5.46 -7.20 -8.92
CA PHE A 91 4.76 -8.25 -8.19
C PHE A 91 3.30 -7.85 -7.92
N LEU A 92 3.08 -6.62 -7.46
CA LEU A 92 1.73 -6.14 -7.16
C LEU A 92 0.88 -6.07 -8.42
N GLN A 93 1.44 -5.62 -9.53
CA GLN A 93 0.72 -5.60 -10.80
C GLN A 93 0.36 -7.01 -11.26
N ASP A 94 1.28 -7.95 -11.12
CA ASP A 94 1.06 -9.33 -11.54
C ASP A 94 -0.02 -10.02 -10.70
N THR A 95 -0.21 -9.56 -9.46
CA THR A 95 -1.26 -10.11 -8.58
C THR A 95 -2.60 -9.37 -8.74
N GLY A 96 -2.67 -8.42 -9.66
CA GLY A 96 -3.89 -7.66 -9.91
C GLY A 96 -4.06 -6.43 -9.05
N MET A 97 -3.09 -6.11 -8.20
CA MET A 97 -3.12 -4.90 -7.38
C MET A 97 -2.33 -3.80 -8.09
N LYS A 98 -2.94 -2.63 -8.23
CA LYS A 98 -2.27 -1.50 -8.86
C LYS A 98 -1.73 -0.59 -7.77
N PRO A 99 -0.40 -0.52 -7.59
CA PRO A 99 0.17 0.34 -6.56
C PRO A 99 -0.06 1.81 -6.90
N VAL A 100 -0.30 2.61 -5.86
CA VAL A 100 -0.41 4.05 -5.97
C VAL A 100 0.91 4.66 -5.52
N HIS A 101 1.47 5.54 -6.34
CA HIS A 101 2.70 6.24 -6.00
C HIS A 101 2.35 7.50 -5.24
N VAL A 102 2.94 7.65 -4.06
CA VAL A 102 2.64 8.73 -3.15
C VAL A 102 3.80 9.74 -3.17
N ASN A 103 3.45 11.01 -3.29
CA ASN A 103 4.43 12.09 -3.22
C ASN A 103 4.84 12.28 -1.75
N PRO A 104 6.15 12.25 -1.43
CA PRO A 104 6.62 12.43 -0.05
C PRO A 104 6.11 13.70 0.62
N HIS A 105 5.97 14.79 -0.14
CA HIS A 105 5.44 16.04 0.41
C HIS A 105 4.01 15.90 0.90
N HIS A 106 3.19 15.18 0.16
CA HIS A 106 1.80 14.95 0.56
C HIS A 106 1.71 14.11 1.83
N VAL A 107 2.56 13.11 1.94
CA VAL A 107 2.61 12.26 3.13
C VAL A 107 3.00 13.08 4.35
N LYS A 108 4.01 13.94 4.22
CA LYS A 108 4.43 14.82 5.31
C LYS A 108 3.33 15.77 5.73
N LYS A 109 2.65 16.40 4.77
CA LYS A 109 1.55 17.30 5.06
C LYS A 109 0.44 16.60 5.82
N SER A 110 0.10 15.40 5.40
CA SER A 110 -0.94 14.62 6.07
C SER A 110 -0.59 14.33 7.52
N LYS A 111 0.67 14.07 7.80
CA LYS A 111 1.12 13.80 9.16
C LYS A 111 1.10 15.03 10.05
N GLU A 112 1.30 16.18 9.47
CA GLU A 112 1.31 17.44 10.21
C GLU A 112 -0.09 17.94 10.56
N LEU A 113 -1.06 17.47 9.83
CA LEU A 113 -2.46 17.81 10.07
C LEU A 113 -3.06 16.92 11.15
#